data_17e8a6c65e15a987213ac3afbc978002
#
_entry.id   17e8a6c65e15a987213ac3afbc978002
#
_cell.length_a   1.000
_cell.length_b   1.000
_cell.length_c   1.000
_cell.angle_alpha   90.00
_cell.angle_beta   90.00
_cell.angle_gamma   90.00
#
_symmetry.space_group_name_H-M   'P 1'
#
loop_
_entity.id
_entity.type
_entity.pdbx_description
1 polymer ?
#
loop_
_entity_poly.entity_id
_entity_poly.type
_entity_poly.pdbx_seq_one_letter_code
_entity_poly.pdbx_strand_id
1 'polypeptide(L)' 'MEKELLHKYFRGETFPQEEKLIMDWAEASGDNYREYLEERKI' A
#
# COMPACT_ATOMS: atom_id res chain seq x y z
N MET A 1 0.39 -0.77 8.24
CA MET A 1 -0.44 0.01 7.31
C MET A 1 -1.87 -0.47 7.37
N GLU A 2 -2.80 0.42 7.32
CA GLU A 2 -4.21 0.05 7.35
C GLU A 2 -4.59 -0.65 6.06
N LYS A 3 -5.20 -1.83 6.18
CA LYS A 3 -5.52 -2.64 5.01
C LYS A 3 -6.51 -1.97 4.08
N GLU A 4 -7.47 -1.25 4.65
CA GLU A 4 -8.46 -0.57 3.83
C GLU A 4 -7.81 0.46 2.92
N LEU A 5 -6.80 1.17 3.41
CA LEU A 5 -6.08 2.14 2.58
C LEU A 5 -5.34 1.44 1.45
N LEU A 6 -4.72 0.30 1.73
CA LEU A 6 -4.06 -0.49 0.69
C LEU A 6 -5.06 -0.95 -0.37
N HIS A 7 -6.23 -1.41 0.07
CA HIS A 7 -7.25 -1.86 -0.86
C HIS A 7 -7.74 -0.73 -1.76
N LYS A 8 -7.90 0.46 -1.20
CA LYS A 8 -8.27 1.63 -1.99
C LYS A 8 -7.19 1.95 -3.01
N TYR A 9 -5.94 1.83 -2.61
CA TYR A 9 -4.83 2.08 -3.51
C TYR A 9 -4.87 1.12 -4.70
N PHE A 10 -5.11 -0.16 -4.44
CA PHE A 10 -5.14 -1.15 -5.52
C PHE A 10 -6.37 -1.00 -6.42
N ARG A 11 -7.42 -0.34 -5.93
CA ARG A 11 -8.59 -0.02 -6.75
C ARG A 11 -8.41 1.30 -7.52
N GLY A 12 -7.32 2.02 -7.28
CA GLY A 12 -7.09 3.30 -7.92
C GLY A 12 -7.91 4.43 -7.34
N GLU A 13 -8.26 4.35 -6.06
CA GLU A 13 -9.15 5.32 -5.41
C GLU A 13 -8.43 6.22 -4.42
N THR A 14 -7.11 6.25 -4.44
CA THR A 14 -6.34 7.06 -3.50
C THR A 14 -5.87 8.37 -4.15
N PHE A 15 -5.64 9.36 -3.30
CA PHE A 15 -5.03 10.62 -3.73
C PHE A 15 -3.51 10.47 -3.83
N PRO A 16 -2.84 11.36 -4.59
CA PRO A 16 -1.37 11.26 -4.74
C PRO A 16 -0.62 11.25 -3.41
N GLN A 17 -1.08 12.01 -2.41
CA GLN A 17 -0.42 12.01 -1.11
C GLN A 17 -0.49 10.63 -0.45
N GLU A 18 -1.63 9.96 -0.59
CA GLU A 18 -1.80 8.61 -0.04
C GLU A 18 -0.93 7.60 -0.78
N GLU A 19 -0.83 7.75 -2.09
CA GLU A 19 0.02 6.86 -2.88
C GLU A 19 1.48 6.98 -2.45
N LYS A 20 1.94 8.20 -2.21
CA LYS A 20 3.30 8.41 -1.76
C LYS A 20 3.53 7.79 -0.39
N LEU A 21 2.58 7.95 0.53
CA LEU A 21 2.67 7.34 1.85
C LEU A 21 2.80 5.82 1.76
N ILE A 22 2.00 5.20 0.90
CA ILE A 22 2.00 3.75 0.74
C ILE A 22 3.34 3.30 0.16
N MET A 23 3.85 3.99 -0.86
CA MET A 23 5.13 3.63 -1.45
C MET A 23 6.28 3.79 -0.44
N ASP A 24 6.30 4.92 0.28
CA ASP A 24 7.32 5.14 1.30
C ASP A 24 7.28 4.06 2.38
N TRP A 25 6.07 3.70 2.81
CA TRP A 25 5.89 2.66 3.80
C TRP A 25 6.36 1.30 3.27
N ALA A 26 6.00 0.97 2.04
CA ALA A 26 6.37 -0.32 1.45
C ALA A 26 7.88 -0.46 1.31
N GLU A 27 8.56 0.66 1.01
CA GLU A 27 10.00 0.65 0.82
C GLU A 27 10.79 0.75 2.14
N ALA A 28 10.09 1.03 3.25
CA ALA A 28 10.75 1.24 4.53
C ALA A 28 11.26 -0.06 5.14
N SER A 29 10.68 -1.20 4.83
CA SER A 29 11.16 -2.49 5.33
C SER A 29 10.68 -3.61 4.41
N GLY A 30 11.41 -4.74 4.47
CA GLY A 30 11.04 -5.92 3.70
C GLY A 30 9.70 -6.51 4.16
N ASP A 31 9.41 -6.43 5.46
CA ASP A 31 8.14 -6.92 5.98
C ASP A 31 6.97 -6.09 5.45
N ASN A 32 7.15 -4.77 5.37
CA ASN A 32 6.13 -3.90 4.81
C ASN A 32 5.90 -4.21 3.34
N TYR A 33 6.96 -4.42 2.60
CA TYR A 33 6.86 -4.72 1.18
C TYR A 33 6.14 -6.05 0.97
N ARG A 34 6.41 -7.02 1.83
CA ARG A 34 5.73 -8.31 1.77
C ARG A 34 4.24 -8.15 2.01
N GLU A 35 3.86 -7.37 3.01
CA GLU A 35 2.45 -7.10 3.29
C GLU A 35 1.79 -6.42 2.10
N TYR A 36 2.47 -5.47 1.49
CA TYR A 36 1.99 -4.78 0.30
C TYR A 36 1.69 -5.79 -0.82
N LEU A 37 2.61 -6.71 -1.07
CA LEU A 37 2.43 -7.72 -2.11
C LEU A 37 1.29 -8.68 -1.78
N GLU A 38 1.15 -9.05 -0.51
CA GLU A 38 0.09 -9.95 -0.09
C GLU A 38 -1.29 -9.33 -0.28
N GLU A 39 -1.42 -8.07 0.04
CA GLU A 39 -2.71 -7.38 -0.12
C GLU A 39 -3.02 -7.09 -1.57
N ARG A 40 -2.02 -7.12 -2.43
CA ARG A 40 -2.21 -6.91 -3.86
C ARG A 40 -2.85 -8.10 -4.56
N LYS A 41 -2.84 -9.25 -3.93
CA LYS A 41 -3.48 -10.44 -4.48
C LYS A 41 -4.99 -10.23 -4.47
N ILE A 42 -5.58 -10.32 -5.62
CA ILE A 42 -7.02 -10.17 -5.77
C ILE A 42 -7.57 -11.40 -6.45
#